data_0bb62de1d4db68965ab093b9b803a8d1
#
_entry.id   0bb62de1d4db68965ab093b9b803a8d1
#
_cell.length_a   1.000
_cell.length_b   1.000
_cell.length_c   1.000
_cell.angle_alpha   90.00
_cell.angle_beta   90.00
_cell.angle_gamma   90.00
#
_symmetry.space_group_name_H-M   'P 1'
#
loop_
_entity.id
_entity.type
_entity.pdbx_description
1 polymer ?
#
loop_
_entity_poly.entity_id
_entity_poly.type
_entity_poly.pdbx_seq_one_letter_code
_entity_poly.pdbx_strand_id
1 'polypeptide(L)'
;AIEFSEKNGITATAIKNIGHTGRLGYYADYAANKGLMTILISGGNRKDWSQVAPYGGIEGKLPTNPWCIGFPGGKNGSVVLDFATSKISGGLIYAAKSAGGLLPEGCIIDKKGNLTRNPDHYFDGGAILPFGKHKGFGLSLIAQLVAESMLGEIKKEANWLLIAINTSTYNARNQLKEFADKILSDVINCETAFGFNDIKIPGEIERNNKVNSDTKIYLPKKTWDQLITIVSKQNKKL
;
A
#
# COMPACT_ATOMS: atom_id res chain seq x y z
N ALA A 1 -8.24 -13.79 -11.95
CA ALA A 1 -8.39 -12.46 -12.59
C ALA A 1 -7.66 -12.42 -13.95
N ILE A 2 -6.39 -12.87 -14.03
CA ILE A 2 -5.60 -12.81 -15.29
C ILE A 2 -6.33 -13.52 -16.43
N GLU A 3 -6.63 -14.81 -16.29
CA GLU A 3 -7.30 -15.63 -17.33
C GLU A 3 -8.64 -15.01 -17.78
N PHE A 4 -9.42 -14.49 -16.84
CA PHE A 4 -10.69 -13.85 -17.15
C PHE A 4 -10.52 -12.52 -17.90
N SER A 5 -9.51 -11.73 -17.54
CA SER A 5 -9.24 -10.47 -18.25
C SER A 5 -8.63 -10.70 -19.64
N GLU A 6 -7.82 -11.74 -19.81
CA GLU A 6 -7.34 -12.15 -21.14
C GLU A 6 -8.48 -12.52 -22.06
N LYS A 7 -9.49 -13.23 -21.55
CA LYS A 7 -10.66 -13.65 -22.33
C LYS A 7 -11.68 -12.53 -22.59
N ASN A 8 -11.93 -11.66 -21.59
CA ASN A 8 -13.03 -10.69 -21.61
C ASN A 8 -12.57 -9.23 -21.72
N GLY A 9 -11.27 -8.97 -21.79
CA GLY A 9 -10.68 -7.63 -21.80
C GLY A 9 -10.59 -6.98 -20.42
N ILE A 10 -11.58 -7.19 -19.55
CA ILE A 10 -11.63 -6.64 -18.19
C ILE A 10 -12.26 -7.64 -17.22
N THR A 11 -11.78 -7.62 -15.98
CA THR A 11 -12.35 -8.42 -14.88
C THR A 11 -12.35 -7.61 -13.58
N ALA A 12 -13.44 -7.69 -12.82
CA ALA A 12 -13.54 -7.23 -11.45
C ALA A 12 -13.67 -8.46 -10.53
N THR A 13 -12.79 -8.58 -9.55
CA THR A 13 -12.72 -9.72 -8.63
C THR A 13 -12.83 -9.24 -7.19
N ALA A 14 -13.82 -9.75 -6.45
CA ALA A 14 -13.94 -9.55 -5.02
C ALA A 14 -13.07 -10.56 -4.27
N ILE A 15 -12.20 -10.09 -3.39
CA ILE A 15 -11.37 -10.90 -2.50
C ILE A 15 -11.79 -10.56 -1.07
N LYS A 16 -12.41 -11.52 -0.39
CA LYS A 16 -13.11 -11.25 0.88
C LYS A 16 -12.49 -11.97 2.06
N ASN A 17 -12.57 -11.31 3.24
CA ASN A 17 -12.18 -11.89 4.51
C ASN A 17 -10.75 -12.44 4.52
N ILE A 18 -9.82 -11.67 4.01
CA ILE A 18 -8.40 -11.99 3.94
C ILE A 18 -7.66 -11.46 5.18
N GLY A 19 -6.54 -12.09 5.49
CA GLY A 19 -5.57 -11.58 6.46
C GLY A 19 -4.55 -10.66 5.80
N HIS A 20 -3.47 -10.38 6.52
CA HIS A 20 -2.36 -9.57 6.01
C HIS A 20 -1.67 -10.26 4.83
N THR A 21 -1.56 -9.56 3.71
CA THR A 21 -1.07 -10.11 2.44
C THR A 21 0.29 -9.55 2.02
N GLY A 22 0.94 -8.78 2.88
CA GLY A 22 2.19 -8.11 2.56
C GLY A 22 1.99 -6.90 1.66
N ARG A 23 2.95 -6.64 0.77
CA ARG A 23 2.94 -5.50 -0.13
C ARG A 23 2.00 -5.75 -1.32
N LEU A 24 1.03 -4.87 -1.54
CA LEU A 24 0.08 -4.96 -2.67
C LEU A 24 0.78 -4.82 -4.02
N GLY A 25 1.81 -3.99 -4.10
CA GLY A 25 2.60 -3.78 -5.31
C GLY A 25 3.21 -5.06 -5.89
N TYR A 26 3.38 -6.12 -5.11
CA TYR A 26 3.85 -7.41 -5.63
C TYR A 26 2.84 -8.02 -6.63
N TYR A 27 1.55 -7.97 -6.30
CA TYR A 27 0.50 -8.51 -7.17
C TYR A 27 0.29 -7.65 -8.42
N ALA A 28 0.36 -6.33 -8.24
CA ALA A 28 0.27 -5.38 -9.34
C ALA A 28 1.45 -5.52 -10.32
N ASP A 29 2.67 -5.66 -9.81
CA ASP A 29 3.87 -5.91 -10.61
C ASP A 29 3.77 -7.23 -11.38
N TYR A 30 3.32 -8.29 -10.72
CA TYR A 30 3.11 -9.60 -11.35
C TYR A 30 2.12 -9.52 -12.53
N ALA A 31 0.99 -8.84 -12.35
CA ALA A 31 -0.02 -8.66 -13.39
C ALA A 31 0.47 -7.76 -14.53
N ALA A 32 1.17 -6.67 -14.21
CA ALA A 32 1.73 -5.74 -15.19
C ALA A 32 2.75 -6.44 -16.11
N ASN A 33 3.59 -7.33 -15.57
CA ASN A 33 4.52 -8.14 -16.36
C ASN A 33 3.81 -9.11 -17.32
N LYS A 34 2.54 -9.41 -17.08
CA LYS A 34 1.68 -10.19 -17.98
C LYS A 34 0.87 -9.33 -18.97
N GLY A 35 1.07 -8.01 -18.96
CA GLY A 35 0.41 -7.08 -19.87
C GLY A 35 -0.95 -6.58 -19.36
N LEU A 36 -1.20 -6.66 -18.06
CA LEU A 36 -2.44 -6.20 -17.45
C LEU A 36 -2.23 -4.91 -16.65
N MET A 37 -3.11 -3.95 -16.84
CA MET A 37 -3.28 -2.87 -15.88
C MET A 37 -4.15 -3.39 -14.73
N THR A 38 -3.77 -3.08 -13.49
CA THR A 38 -4.54 -3.47 -12.32
C THR A 38 -4.84 -2.28 -11.41
N ILE A 39 -6.01 -2.32 -10.78
CA ILE A 39 -6.41 -1.41 -9.70
C ILE A 39 -6.86 -2.28 -8.54
N LEU A 40 -6.16 -2.20 -7.43
CA LEU A 40 -6.50 -2.84 -6.17
C LEU A 40 -7.00 -1.76 -5.20
N ILE A 41 -8.19 -1.97 -4.66
CA ILE A 41 -8.81 -1.10 -3.66
C ILE A 41 -9.04 -1.94 -2.42
N SER A 42 -8.44 -1.58 -1.29
CA SER A 42 -8.54 -2.33 -0.06
C SER A 42 -9.18 -1.49 1.05
N GLY A 43 -10.18 -2.05 1.73
CA GLY A 43 -10.69 -1.52 2.97
C GLY A 43 -10.54 -2.52 4.11
N GLY A 44 -10.13 -2.04 5.27
CA GLY A 44 -9.87 -2.87 6.45
C GLY A 44 -11.06 -2.95 7.41
N ASN A 45 -10.96 -3.87 8.37
CA ASN A 45 -11.93 -4.01 9.45
C ASN A 45 -11.85 -2.79 10.39
N ARG A 46 -12.87 -1.95 10.42
CA ARG A 46 -12.92 -0.75 11.26
C ARG A 46 -12.99 -1.06 12.77
N LYS A 47 -13.46 -2.23 13.17
CA LYS A 47 -13.50 -2.62 14.59
C LYS A 47 -12.09 -2.77 15.17
N ASP A 48 -11.16 -3.27 14.35
CA ASP A 48 -9.78 -3.57 14.79
C ASP A 48 -8.77 -2.50 14.35
N TRP A 49 -9.05 -1.78 13.24
CA TRP A 49 -8.07 -0.94 12.54
C TRP A 49 -8.54 0.50 12.30
N SER A 50 -9.39 1.06 13.17
CA SER A 50 -9.78 2.48 13.12
C SER A 50 -8.61 3.41 13.49
N GLN A 51 -7.61 3.53 12.61
CA GLN A 51 -6.33 4.19 12.88
C GLN A 51 -6.25 5.62 12.34
N VAL A 52 -7.02 5.91 11.29
CA VAL A 52 -6.90 7.16 10.53
C VAL A 52 -8.08 8.07 10.84
N ALA A 53 -7.79 9.31 11.22
CA ALA A 53 -8.83 10.32 11.43
C ALA A 53 -9.39 10.78 10.07
N PRO A 54 -10.71 11.03 9.95
CA PRO A 54 -11.26 11.79 8.85
C PRO A 54 -10.60 13.17 8.74
N TYR A 55 -10.56 13.75 7.56
CA TYR A 55 -10.07 15.12 7.42
C TYR A 55 -10.92 16.10 8.24
N GLY A 56 -10.31 16.77 9.20
CA GLY A 56 -10.99 17.64 10.18
C GLY A 56 -11.44 16.91 11.45
N GLY A 57 -11.33 15.59 11.53
CA GLY A 57 -11.60 14.80 12.73
C GLY A 57 -10.39 14.64 13.65
N ILE A 58 -10.62 14.27 14.90
CA ILE A 58 -9.56 14.01 15.89
C ILE A 58 -9.48 12.53 16.29
N GLU A 59 -10.43 11.71 15.90
CA GLU A 59 -10.48 10.29 16.24
C GLU A 59 -10.23 9.40 15.02
N GLY A 60 -9.53 8.31 15.19
CA GLY A 60 -9.41 7.27 14.16
C GLY A 60 -10.77 6.62 13.86
N LYS A 61 -11.19 6.63 12.61
CA LYS A 61 -12.46 6.05 12.14
C LYS A 61 -12.28 5.12 10.93
N LEU A 62 -11.16 5.23 10.24
CA LEU A 62 -10.87 4.46 9.04
C LEU A 62 -9.55 3.71 9.21
N PRO A 63 -9.41 2.53 8.62
CA PRO A 63 -8.12 1.89 8.41
C PRO A 63 -7.24 2.69 7.44
N THR A 64 -6.04 2.22 7.18
CA THR A 64 -5.10 2.86 6.24
C THR A 64 -5.51 2.73 4.77
N ASN A 65 -6.48 1.89 4.47
CA ASN A 65 -7.20 1.73 3.20
C ASN A 65 -6.32 1.94 1.96
N PRO A 66 -5.39 1.04 1.67
CA PRO A 66 -4.44 1.22 0.59
C PRO A 66 -5.07 1.07 -0.79
N TRP A 67 -4.49 1.78 -1.75
CA TRP A 67 -4.70 1.61 -3.18
C TRP A 67 -3.42 1.13 -3.83
N CYS A 68 -3.54 0.24 -4.80
CA CYS A 68 -2.41 -0.14 -5.61
C CYS A 68 -2.81 -0.19 -7.08
N ILE A 69 -2.05 0.51 -7.92
CA ILE A 69 -2.26 0.57 -9.36
C ILE A 69 -0.99 0.09 -10.04
N GLY A 70 -1.12 -0.97 -10.87
CA GLY A 70 -0.05 -1.46 -11.70
C GLY A 70 -0.32 -1.20 -13.16
N PHE A 71 0.70 -0.78 -13.91
CA PHE A 71 0.64 -0.56 -15.33
C PHE A 71 1.82 -1.23 -16.05
N PRO A 72 1.59 -1.92 -17.20
CA PRO A 72 2.67 -2.48 -17.99
C PRO A 72 3.59 -1.38 -18.51
N GLY A 73 4.83 -1.35 -18.03
CA GLY A 73 5.85 -0.46 -18.57
C GLY A 73 6.57 -1.05 -19.76
N GLY A 74 7.54 -0.29 -20.29
CA GLY A 74 8.44 -0.71 -21.33
C GLY A 74 9.75 -1.31 -20.79
N LYS A 75 10.88 -0.84 -21.30
CA LYS A 75 12.24 -1.28 -20.91
C LYS A 75 12.59 -0.99 -19.44
N ASN A 76 11.97 0.04 -18.84
CA ASN A 76 12.18 0.42 -17.46
C ASN A 76 11.34 -0.40 -16.47
N GLY A 77 10.61 -1.41 -16.95
CA GLY A 77 9.75 -2.28 -16.14
C GLY A 77 8.35 -1.68 -15.89
N SER A 78 7.56 -2.37 -15.10
CA SER A 78 6.19 -1.95 -14.72
C SER A 78 6.20 -0.65 -13.90
N VAL A 79 5.15 0.14 -14.04
CA VAL A 79 4.87 1.27 -13.14
C VAL A 79 3.91 0.79 -12.07
N VAL A 80 4.31 0.90 -10.79
CA VAL A 80 3.51 0.40 -9.66
C VAL A 80 3.38 1.50 -8.61
N LEU A 81 2.17 2.03 -8.50
CA LEU A 81 1.79 2.96 -7.44
C LEU A 81 1.11 2.16 -6.33
N ASP A 82 1.78 2.00 -5.19
CA ASP A 82 1.29 1.27 -4.01
C ASP A 82 1.39 2.18 -2.79
N PHE A 83 0.26 2.61 -2.24
CA PHE A 83 0.25 3.59 -1.16
C PHE A 83 -0.94 3.41 -0.21
N ALA A 84 -0.70 3.68 1.07
CA ALA A 84 -1.75 3.88 2.05
C ALA A 84 -2.43 5.24 1.84
N THR A 85 -3.72 5.35 2.13
CA THR A 85 -4.42 6.64 2.13
C THR A 85 -4.16 7.48 3.39
N SER A 86 -3.40 6.94 4.32
CA SER A 86 -2.82 7.61 5.49
C SER A 86 -1.43 8.15 5.19
N LYS A 87 -0.96 9.13 5.95
CA LYS A 87 0.40 9.70 5.80
C LYS A 87 1.52 8.70 6.09
N ILE A 88 1.27 7.74 6.98
CA ILE A 88 2.19 6.66 7.33
C ILE A 88 1.42 5.36 7.51
N SER A 89 2.10 4.23 7.40
CA SER A 89 1.53 2.93 7.74
C SER A 89 1.41 2.75 9.25
N GLY A 90 0.43 1.96 9.70
CA GLY A 90 0.34 1.57 11.10
C GLY A 90 1.61 0.88 11.61
N GLY A 91 2.23 0.02 10.79
CA GLY A 91 3.48 -0.67 11.13
C GLY A 91 4.64 0.26 11.49
N LEU A 92 4.74 1.44 10.85
CA LEU A 92 5.77 2.42 11.17
C LEU A 92 5.63 2.97 12.59
N ILE A 93 4.39 3.13 13.10
CA ILE A 93 4.15 3.60 14.46
C ILE A 93 4.65 2.58 15.49
N TYR A 94 4.32 1.30 15.26
CA TYR A 94 4.80 0.21 16.12
C TYR A 94 6.33 0.09 16.09
N ALA A 95 6.93 0.23 14.92
CA ALA A 95 8.39 0.21 14.76
C ALA A 95 9.05 1.39 15.50
N ALA A 96 8.55 2.61 15.32
CA ALA A 96 9.06 3.79 16.02
C ALA A 96 8.96 3.64 17.54
N LYS A 97 7.80 3.21 18.07
CA LYS A 97 7.62 2.93 19.50
C LYS A 97 8.59 1.87 20.00
N SER A 98 8.76 0.78 19.26
CA SER A 98 9.68 -0.30 19.65
C SER A 98 11.15 0.14 19.70
N ALA A 99 11.52 1.07 18.81
CA ALA A 99 12.86 1.63 18.72
C ALA A 99 13.08 2.84 19.64
N GLY A 100 12.06 3.33 20.34
CA GLY A 100 12.14 4.57 21.14
C GLY A 100 12.34 5.82 20.28
N GLY A 101 11.93 5.77 19.01
CA GLY A 101 12.10 6.84 18.04
C GLY A 101 10.88 7.73 17.88
N LEU A 102 11.06 8.84 17.15
CA LEU A 102 9.99 9.76 16.79
C LEU A 102 9.48 9.47 15.37
N LEU A 103 8.22 9.74 15.14
CA LEU A 103 7.60 9.68 13.81
C LEU A 103 7.95 10.94 12.97
N PRO A 104 7.80 10.87 11.64
CA PRO A 104 7.90 12.04 10.79
C PRO A 104 6.91 13.13 11.21
N GLU A 105 7.23 14.37 10.95
CA GLU A 105 6.40 15.51 11.31
C GLU A 105 5.06 15.50 10.55
N GLY A 106 4.01 15.95 11.25
CA GLY A 106 2.68 16.12 10.67
C GLY A 106 1.97 14.83 10.27
N CYS A 107 2.39 13.66 10.78
CA CYS A 107 1.79 12.37 10.41
C CYS A 107 0.69 11.90 11.37
N ILE A 108 0.77 12.28 12.64
CA ILE A 108 -0.18 11.87 13.67
C ILE A 108 -0.64 13.07 14.52
N ILE A 109 -1.77 12.88 15.18
CA ILE A 109 -2.31 13.77 16.19
C ILE A 109 -2.47 13.03 17.52
N ASP A 110 -2.43 13.79 18.62
CA ASP A 110 -2.81 13.30 19.94
C ASP A 110 -4.35 13.25 20.08
N LYS A 111 -4.84 12.76 21.23
CA LYS A 111 -6.29 12.67 21.54
C LYS A 111 -7.02 14.01 21.60
N LYS A 112 -6.29 15.14 21.62
CA LYS A 112 -6.85 16.48 21.58
C LYS A 112 -6.81 17.11 20.18
N GLY A 113 -6.25 16.40 19.19
CA GLY A 113 -6.12 16.87 17.83
C GLY A 113 -4.85 17.68 17.54
N ASN A 114 -3.92 17.78 18.49
CA ASN A 114 -2.64 18.49 18.28
C ASN A 114 -1.65 17.61 17.52
N LEU A 115 -0.92 18.21 16.59
CA LEU A 115 0.16 17.51 15.88
C LEU A 115 1.24 17.02 16.87
N THR A 116 1.69 15.79 16.70
CA THR A 116 2.72 15.19 17.52
C THR A 116 3.59 14.25 16.69
N ARG A 117 4.81 13.98 17.20
CA ARG A 117 5.73 12.99 16.64
C ARG A 117 5.92 11.79 17.58
N ASN A 118 5.42 11.90 18.82
CA ASN A 118 5.56 10.83 19.81
C ASN A 118 4.58 9.69 19.49
N PRO A 119 5.07 8.45 19.18
CA PRO A 119 4.20 7.32 18.91
C PRO A 119 3.30 6.94 20.08
N ASP A 120 3.67 7.24 21.34
CA ASP A 120 2.83 6.94 22.49
C ASP A 120 1.52 7.72 22.49
N HIS A 121 1.49 8.92 21.94
CA HIS A 121 0.26 9.69 21.82
C HIS A 121 -0.77 9.04 20.89
N TYR A 122 -0.33 8.29 19.87
CA TYR A 122 -1.23 7.49 19.06
C TYR A 122 -1.89 6.38 19.88
N PHE A 123 -1.13 5.68 20.75
CA PHE A 123 -1.67 4.62 21.60
C PHE A 123 -2.52 5.15 22.76
N ASP A 124 -2.37 6.43 23.13
CA ASP A 124 -3.21 7.14 24.12
C ASP A 124 -4.47 7.79 23.51
N GLY A 125 -4.93 7.26 22.37
CA GLY A 125 -6.16 7.72 21.70
C GLY A 125 -5.96 8.76 20.62
N GLY A 126 -4.73 8.95 20.14
CA GLY A 126 -4.44 9.73 18.94
C GLY A 126 -4.76 8.99 17.65
N ALA A 127 -4.48 9.63 16.50
CA ALA A 127 -4.80 9.07 15.20
C ALA A 127 -3.75 9.45 14.14
N ILE A 128 -3.69 8.64 13.07
CA ILE A 128 -2.92 8.96 11.87
C ILE A 128 -3.72 9.97 11.03
N LEU A 129 -3.03 10.90 10.38
CA LEU A 129 -3.65 11.81 9.44
C LEU A 129 -3.70 11.23 8.02
N PRO A 130 -4.74 11.57 7.22
CA PRO A 130 -4.77 11.18 5.81
C PRO A 130 -3.69 11.93 5.01
N PHE A 131 -3.08 11.26 4.01
CA PHE A 131 -2.17 11.92 3.10
C PHE A 131 -2.94 12.96 2.25
N GLY A 132 -2.27 14.01 1.78
CA GLY A 132 -2.90 15.01 0.90
C GLY A 132 -4.21 15.59 1.45
N LYS A 133 -4.39 15.62 2.78
CA LYS A 133 -5.56 16.20 3.47
C LYS A 133 -6.87 15.53 3.03
N HIS A 134 -7.82 16.33 2.49
CA HIS A 134 -9.14 15.86 2.03
C HIS A 134 -9.06 14.85 0.87
N LYS A 135 -7.98 14.86 0.07
CA LYS A 135 -7.81 13.93 -1.06
C LYS A 135 -7.60 12.50 -0.59
N GLY A 136 -6.66 12.28 0.32
CA GLY A 136 -6.44 10.96 0.92
C GLY A 136 -7.64 10.50 1.76
N PHE A 137 -8.29 11.41 2.49
CA PHE A 137 -9.55 11.09 3.17
C PHE A 137 -10.62 10.61 2.19
N GLY A 138 -10.82 11.31 1.07
CA GLY A 138 -11.78 10.90 0.04
C GLY A 138 -11.48 9.51 -0.53
N LEU A 139 -10.22 9.23 -0.88
CA LEU A 139 -9.80 7.89 -1.35
C LEU A 139 -10.02 6.82 -0.27
N SER A 140 -9.71 7.12 0.99
CA SER A 140 -9.92 6.20 2.12
C SER A 140 -11.39 5.86 2.31
N LEU A 141 -12.27 6.86 2.25
CA LEU A 141 -13.71 6.68 2.41
C LEU A 141 -14.28 5.82 1.27
N ILE A 142 -13.92 6.10 0.01
CA ILE A 142 -14.33 5.27 -1.13
C ILE A 142 -13.84 3.83 -0.99
N ALA A 143 -12.59 3.62 -0.60
CA ALA A 143 -12.04 2.29 -0.39
C ALA A 143 -12.83 1.53 0.70
N GLN A 144 -13.21 2.20 1.79
CA GLN A 144 -14.02 1.59 2.84
C GLN A 144 -15.44 1.26 2.38
N LEU A 145 -16.08 2.16 1.62
CA LEU A 145 -17.42 1.90 1.05
C LEU A 145 -17.39 0.71 0.08
N VAL A 146 -16.37 0.62 -0.77
CA VAL A 146 -16.18 -0.54 -1.65
C VAL A 146 -16.01 -1.81 -0.82
N ALA A 147 -15.12 -1.82 0.15
CA ALA A 147 -14.76 -3.03 0.89
C ALA A 147 -15.88 -3.51 1.84
N GLU A 148 -16.54 -2.60 2.55
CA GLU A 148 -17.50 -2.95 3.60
C GLU A 148 -18.95 -2.85 3.13
N SER A 149 -19.31 -1.83 2.34
CA SER A 149 -20.67 -1.65 1.84
C SER A 149 -20.95 -2.49 0.59
N MET A 150 -20.10 -2.38 -0.43
CA MET A 150 -20.32 -3.07 -1.70
C MET A 150 -19.95 -4.57 -1.63
N LEU A 151 -18.82 -4.92 -1.03
CA LEU A 151 -18.37 -6.32 -0.93
C LEU A 151 -18.95 -7.05 0.29
N GLY A 152 -19.49 -6.33 1.27
CA GLY A 152 -20.11 -6.85 2.48
C GLY A 152 -19.20 -6.86 3.71
N GLU A 153 -19.73 -7.32 4.84
CA GLU A 153 -19.08 -7.30 6.14
C GLU A 153 -17.65 -7.87 6.12
N ILE A 154 -16.73 -7.16 6.76
CA ILE A 154 -15.33 -7.58 6.92
C ILE A 154 -15.20 -8.32 8.26
N LYS A 155 -15.08 -9.66 8.19
CA LYS A 155 -14.97 -10.54 9.37
C LYS A 155 -13.52 -10.83 9.79
N LYS A 156 -12.56 -10.50 8.93
CA LYS A 156 -11.12 -10.62 9.19
C LYS A 156 -10.45 -9.26 9.02
N GLU A 157 -9.27 -9.18 8.44
CA GLU A 157 -8.54 -7.93 8.35
C GLU A 157 -9.04 -7.01 7.22
N ALA A 158 -9.39 -7.57 6.07
CA ALA A 158 -9.76 -6.76 4.91
C ALA A 158 -10.64 -7.48 3.87
N ASN A 159 -11.33 -6.66 3.07
CA ASN A 159 -11.87 -7.03 1.76
C ASN A 159 -11.23 -6.18 0.66
N TRP A 160 -11.03 -6.75 -0.52
CA TRP A 160 -10.43 -6.09 -1.66
C TRP A 160 -11.29 -6.20 -2.91
N LEU A 161 -11.29 -5.14 -3.70
CA LEU A 161 -11.69 -5.18 -5.10
C LEU A 161 -10.44 -5.13 -5.97
N LEU A 162 -10.25 -6.14 -6.80
CA LEU A 162 -9.23 -6.16 -7.86
C LEU A 162 -9.91 -5.97 -9.21
N ILE A 163 -9.55 -4.92 -9.91
CA ILE A 163 -9.89 -4.71 -11.32
C ILE A 163 -8.64 -5.01 -12.15
N ALA A 164 -8.74 -5.90 -13.11
CA ALA A 164 -7.68 -6.24 -14.05
C ALA A 164 -8.15 -5.97 -15.48
N ILE A 165 -7.35 -5.24 -16.24
CA ILE A 165 -7.63 -4.80 -17.61
C ILE A 165 -6.55 -5.33 -18.53
N ASN A 166 -6.93 -6.10 -19.55
CA ASN A 166 -6.02 -6.53 -20.59
C ASN A 166 -5.72 -5.37 -21.53
N THR A 167 -4.51 -4.83 -21.43
CA THR A 167 -4.13 -3.65 -22.22
C THR A 167 -4.07 -3.91 -23.71
N SER A 168 -3.91 -5.17 -24.14
CA SER A 168 -3.92 -5.57 -25.56
C SER A 168 -5.28 -5.38 -26.23
N THR A 169 -6.34 -5.22 -25.44
CA THR A 169 -7.68 -4.89 -25.95
C THR A 169 -7.74 -3.51 -26.58
N TYR A 170 -6.90 -2.59 -26.12
CA TYR A 170 -6.91 -1.18 -26.55
C TYR A 170 -5.76 -0.83 -27.49
N ASN A 171 -4.60 -1.47 -27.32
CA ASN A 171 -3.44 -1.21 -28.16
C ASN A 171 -2.54 -2.43 -28.23
N ALA A 172 -1.92 -2.67 -29.37
CA ALA A 172 -0.96 -3.76 -29.53
C ALA A 172 0.18 -3.65 -28.50
N ARG A 173 0.55 -4.77 -27.89
CA ARG A 173 1.50 -4.82 -26.76
C ARG A 173 2.83 -4.10 -27.03
N ASN A 174 3.34 -4.17 -28.25
CA ASN A 174 4.59 -3.51 -28.62
C ASN A 174 4.44 -2.00 -28.70
N GLN A 175 3.33 -1.51 -29.29
CA GLN A 175 3.03 -0.08 -29.36
C GLN A 175 2.79 0.51 -27.96
N LEU A 176 2.06 -0.22 -27.11
CA LEU A 176 1.85 0.20 -25.72
C LEU A 176 3.19 0.40 -24.99
N LYS A 177 4.13 -0.55 -25.12
CA LYS A 177 5.45 -0.45 -24.52
C LYS A 177 6.25 0.73 -25.07
N GLU A 178 6.22 0.95 -26.38
CA GLU A 178 6.89 2.08 -27.02
C GLU A 178 6.37 3.42 -26.51
N PHE A 179 5.03 3.59 -26.42
CA PHE A 179 4.44 4.80 -25.87
C PHE A 179 4.74 4.98 -24.38
N ALA A 180 4.70 3.90 -23.60
CA ALA A 180 5.06 3.95 -22.19
C ALA A 180 6.53 4.37 -22.01
N ASP A 181 7.46 3.81 -22.78
CA ASP A 181 8.87 4.18 -22.73
C ASP A 181 9.10 5.66 -23.08
N LYS A 182 8.38 6.18 -24.08
CA LYS A 182 8.44 7.59 -24.46
C LYS A 182 8.02 8.50 -23.32
N ILE A 183 6.86 8.24 -22.72
CA ILE A 183 6.33 9.01 -21.57
C ILE A 183 7.28 8.92 -20.38
N LEU A 184 7.73 7.72 -20.05
CA LEU A 184 8.63 7.50 -18.92
C LEU A 184 9.98 8.16 -19.12
N SER A 185 10.52 8.12 -20.35
CA SER A 185 11.77 8.81 -20.68
C SER A 185 11.65 10.32 -20.53
N ASP A 186 10.56 10.92 -21.01
CA ASP A 186 10.34 12.35 -20.86
C ASP A 186 10.28 12.77 -19.37
N VAL A 187 9.62 11.96 -18.54
CA VAL A 187 9.53 12.21 -17.09
C VAL A 187 10.89 12.07 -16.41
N ILE A 188 11.63 10.99 -16.70
CA ILE A 188 12.93 10.69 -16.06
C ILE A 188 14.00 11.73 -16.46
N ASN A 189 13.94 12.22 -17.68
CA ASN A 189 14.92 13.19 -18.20
C ASN A 189 14.61 14.64 -17.80
N CYS A 190 13.56 14.89 -17.00
CA CYS A 190 13.31 16.20 -16.43
C CYS A 190 14.45 16.64 -15.52
N GLU A 191 14.81 17.92 -15.54
CA GLU A 191 15.78 18.47 -14.59
C GLU A 191 15.35 18.24 -13.15
N THR A 192 16.29 17.81 -12.31
CA THR A 192 16.00 17.54 -10.90
C THR A 192 15.96 18.83 -10.08
N ALA A 193 15.04 18.91 -9.14
CA ALA A 193 15.02 19.99 -8.16
C ALA A 193 16.19 19.86 -7.17
N PHE A 194 16.54 20.97 -6.51
CA PHE A 194 17.59 20.99 -5.48
C PHE A 194 17.33 19.92 -4.41
N GLY A 195 18.35 19.12 -4.11
CA GLY A 195 18.29 18.03 -3.13
C GLY A 195 17.87 16.67 -3.71
N PHE A 196 17.61 16.57 -5.01
CA PHE A 196 17.31 15.32 -5.71
C PHE A 196 18.43 14.97 -6.70
N ASN A 197 18.82 13.70 -6.73
CA ASN A 197 19.83 13.21 -7.66
C ASN A 197 19.22 12.68 -8.97
N ASP A 198 18.01 12.15 -8.90
CA ASP A 198 17.30 11.57 -10.04
C ASP A 198 15.79 11.56 -9.80
N ILE A 199 15.04 11.32 -10.89
CA ILE A 199 13.60 11.13 -10.85
C ILE A 199 13.32 9.62 -10.94
N LYS A 200 12.65 9.09 -9.92
CA LYS A 200 12.26 7.69 -9.85
C LYS A 200 10.81 7.50 -10.30
N ILE A 201 10.59 6.50 -11.13
CA ILE A 201 9.23 6.06 -11.46
C ILE A 201 8.65 5.20 -10.33
N PRO A 202 7.33 5.25 -10.08
CA PRO A 202 6.69 4.42 -9.05
C PRO A 202 6.99 2.93 -9.22
N GLY A 203 7.45 2.27 -8.14
CA GLY A 203 7.84 0.86 -8.13
C GLY A 203 9.31 0.58 -8.49
N GLU A 204 10.07 1.57 -8.93
CA GLU A 204 11.48 1.39 -9.30
C GLU A 204 12.36 1.08 -8.07
N ILE A 205 12.14 1.80 -6.97
CA ILE A 205 12.92 1.61 -5.74
C ILE A 205 12.78 0.17 -5.24
N GLU A 206 11.55 -0.34 -5.22
CA GLU A 206 11.26 -1.69 -4.77
C GLU A 206 11.84 -2.77 -5.70
N ARG A 207 11.82 -2.53 -7.02
CA ARG A 207 12.47 -3.43 -7.99
C ARG A 207 13.97 -3.46 -7.78
N ASN A 208 14.60 -2.31 -7.61
CA ASN A 208 16.04 -2.20 -7.39
C ASN A 208 16.43 -2.87 -6.07
N ASN A 209 15.67 -2.67 -5.02
CA ASN A 209 15.89 -3.33 -3.74
C ASN A 209 15.75 -4.86 -3.85
N LYS A 210 14.80 -5.35 -4.64
CA LYS A 210 14.62 -6.80 -4.87
C LYS A 210 15.81 -7.41 -5.62
N VAL A 211 16.38 -6.71 -6.59
CA VAL A 211 17.57 -7.18 -7.35
C VAL A 211 18.81 -7.14 -6.48
N ASN A 212 18.96 -6.10 -5.66
CA ASN A 212 20.14 -5.86 -4.83
C ASN A 212 20.02 -6.50 -3.42
N SER A 213 18.88 -7.11 -3.08
CA SER A 213 18.73 -7.75 -1.78
C SER A 213 19.60 -8.99 -1.69
N ASP A 214 20.50 -8.98 -0.69
CA ASP A 214 21.18 -10.19 -0.24
C ASP A 214 20.16 -11.25 0.16
N THR A 215 20.58 -12.51 0.16
CA THR A 215 19.77 -13.64 0.65
C THR A 215 19.47 -13.54 2.17
N LYS A 216 19.92 -12.48 2.84
CA LYS A 216 19.77 -12.25 4.28
C LYS A 216 18.70 -11.21 4.57
N ILE A 217 17.85 -11.50 5.55
CA ILE A 217 16.87 -10.56 6.10
C ILE A 217 17.35 -10.13 7.49
N TYR A 218 17.54 -8.82 7.67
CA TYR A 218 17.88 -8.25 8.97
C TYR A 218 16.62 -8.03 9.80
N LEU A 219 16.57 -8.68 10.96
CA LEU A 219 15.48 -8.51 11.92
C LEU A 219 16.02 -7.82 13.19
N PRO A 220 15.29 -6.82 13.74
CA PRO A 220 15.62 -6.29 15.06
C PRO A 220 15.63 -7.41 16.10
N LYS A 221 16.58 -7.37 17.03
CA LYS A 221 16.73 -8.42 18.07
C LYS A 221 15.43 -8.67 18.82
N LYS A 222 14.71 -7.62 19.22
CA LYS A 222 13.43 -7.74 19.91
C LYS A 222 12.37 -8.49 19.09
N THR A 223 12.31 -8.27 17.78
CA THR A 223 11.40 -9.01 16.86
C THR A 223 11.81 -10.47 16.79
N TRP A 224 13.11 -10.75 16.68
CA TRP A 224 13.62 -12.11 16.70
C TRP A 224 13.26 -12.87 17.98
N ASP A 225 13.47 -12.25 19.14
CA ASP A 225 13.14 -12.84 20.44
C ASP A 225 11.62 -13.13 20.58
N GLN A 226 10.76 -12.27 20.03
CA GLN A 226 9.33 -12.48 19.97
C GLN A 226 8.97 -13.69 19.09
N LEU A 227 9.58 -13.84 17.91
CA LEU A 227 9.38 -14.97 17.02
C LEU A 227 9.78 -16.28 17.69
N ILE A 228 10.95 -16.33 18.33
CA ILE A 228 11.41 -17.52 19.08
C ILE A 228 10.42 -17.88 20.21
N THR A 229 9.89 -16.86 20.90
CA THR A 229 8.89 -17.09 21.95
C THR A 229 7.61 -17.71 21.43
N ILE A 230 7.12 -17.27 20.25
CA ILE A 230 5.92 -17.83 19.61
C ILE A 230 6.15 -19.28 19.22
N VAL A 231 7.27 -19.59 18.54
CA VAL A 231 7.62 -20.95 18.12
C VAL A 231 7.74 -21.90 19.32
N SER A 232 8.40 -21.44 20.39
CA SER A 232 8.57 -22.24 21.62
C SER A 232 7.24 -22.57 22.32
N LYS A 233 6.26 -21.67 22.23
CA LYS A 233 4.90 -21.91 22.76
C LYS A 233 4.11 -22.89 21.92
N GLN A 234 4.30 -22.92 20.62
CA GLN A 234 3.63 -23.88 19.73
C GLN A 234 4.21 -25.28 19.86
N ASN A 235 5.54 -25.40 19.96
CA ASN A 235 6.20 -26.71 20.15
C ASN A 235 5.91 -27.36 21.52
N LYS A 236 5.40 -26.60 22.50
CA LYS A 236 4.90 -27.16 23.78
C LYS A 236 3.45 -27.66 23.71
N LYS A 237 2.76 -27.45 22.59
CA LYS A 237 1.37 -27.92 22.35
C LYS A 237 1.29 -29.14 21.41
N LEU A 238 2.42 -29.58 20.88
CA LEU A 238 2.61 -30.84 20.14
C LEU A 238 3.30 -31.85 21.04
#